data_7531b54d30ba6981af6ee52d0a8d5004
#
_entry.id   7531b54d30ba6981af6ee52d0a8d5004
#
_cell.length_a   1.000
_cell.length_b   1.000
_cell.length_c   1.000
_cell.angle_alpha   90.00
_cell.angle_beta   90.00
_cell.angle_gamma   90.00
#
_symmetry.space_group_name_H-M   'P 1'
#
loop_
_entity.id
_entity.type
_entity.pdbx_description
1 polymer ?
#
loop_
_entity_poly.entity_id
_entity_poly.type
_entity_poly.pdbx_seq_one_letter_code
_entity_poly.pdbx_strand_id
1 'polypeptide(L)'
;MSKQKMNKGFACMTNDVETTSIVNGGLRDETGIKVWKEGLPMLLDLYDKYGVKATFFYIANFAKQHPEIIKIVQERGHEIACHGLTHRHDKAFDVMPFEEQLEHLSTAKKILEDIAGEEVVSFRAPALRVNFDTPKALIEAGFKYDSSVAPQRMDMFMSLGSKNKMQWFGAPRTPYVTSSRNLARKGDSPIIEVPVSSFVVPYIGTFMRVSPTINSLIRRLLHLETKNTDKAINFLIHPNEVITEENLNLKTQRRASSYIGYLLSDVLRRRLKQKNLGQDALILFEKEVQFWARKGYTFKRIKDIRVG
;
A
#
# COMPACT_ATOMS: atom_id res chain seq x y z
N MET A 1 22.05 33.50 17.81
CA MET A 1 21.29 33.12 16.58
C MET A 1 20.88 31.66 16.70
N SER A 2 19.62 31.41 17.07
CA SER A 2 19.08 30.02 17.18
C SER A 2 19.01 29.44 15.76
N LYS A 3 19.70 28.33 15.51
CA LYS A 3 19.48 27.52 14.32
C LYS A 3 18.03 27.01 14.39
N GLN A 4 17.14 27.67 13.65
CA GLN A 4 15.80 27.19 13.43
C GLN A 4 15.92 25.74 12.90
N LYS A 5 15.50 24.77 13.71
CA LYS A 5 15.46 23.36 13.34
C LYS A 5 14.52 23.28 12.15
N MET A 6 15.07 23.25 10.92
CA MET A 6 14.23 23.06 9.74
C MET A 6 13.44 21.76 9.94
N ASN A 7 12.13 21.84 10.03
CA ASN A 7 11.26 20.68 10.10
C ASN A 7 11.49 19.87 8.83
N LYS A 8 12.13 18.72 8.99
CA LYS A 8 12.37 17.78 7.90
C LYS A 8 11.07 16.99 7.76
N GLY A 9 10.52 16.93 6.55
CA GLY A 9 9.31 16.14 6.26
C GLY A 9 9.47 14.66 6.65
N PHE A 10 8.36 13.93 6.70
CA PHE A 10 8.33 12.50 7.00
C PHE A 10 8.09 11.69 5.73
N ALA A 11 8.67 10.48 5.67
CA ALA A 11 8.41 9.52 4.59
C ALA A 11 8.03 8.16 5.18
N CYS A 12 6.88 7.63 4.78
CA CYS A 12 6.46 6.28 5.06
C CYS A 12 6.73 5.41 3.84
N MET A 13 7.52 4.36 4.01
CA MET A 13 7.65 3.29 3.02
C MET A 13 6.71 2.17 3.44
N THR A 14 5.74 1.84 2.59
CA THR A 14 4.70 0.88 2.91
C THR A 14 4.66 -0.25 1.90
N ASN A 15 4.43 -1.46 2.40
CA ASN A 15 4.53 -2.69 1.62
C ASN A 15 3.25 -3.51 1.80
N ASP A 16 2.59 -3.87 0.71
CA ASP A 16 1.44 -4.79 0.77
C ASP A 16 1.95 -6.20 0.46
N VAL A 17 1.91 -7.07 1.49
CA VAL A 17 2.42 -8.44 1.42
C VAL A 17 1.28 -9.37 1.05
N GLU A 18 1.26 -9.75 -0.20
CA GLU A 18 0.18 -10.53 -0.81
C GLU A 18 0.71 -11.62 -1.76
N THR A 19 -0.18 -12.51 -2.18
CA THR A 19 0.14 -13.65 -3.05
C THR A 19 -0.24 -13.44 -4.52
N THR A 20 -0.53 -12.20 -4.93
CA THR A 20 -0.94 -11.89 -6.30
C THR A 20 0.25 -11.96 -7.26
N SER A 21 0.19 -12.84 -8.26
CA SER A 21 1.17 -12.86 -9.33
C SER A 21 0.93 -11.72 -10.33
N ILE A 22 1.95 -10.88 -10.54
CA ILE A 22 1.91 -9.82 -11.54
C ILE A 22 2.08 -10.41 -12.96
N VAL A 23 2.88 -11.44 -13.09
CA VAL A 23 3.22 -12.08 -14.37
C VAL A 23 2.07 -12.98 -14.84
N ASN A 24 1.59 -13.86 -13.98
CA ASN A 24 0.61 -14.88 -14.33
C ASN A 24 -0.84 -14.48 -14.00
N GLY A 25 -1.02 -13.44 -13.17
CA GLY A 25 -2.33 -12.99 -12.69
C GLY A 25 -2.91 -13.89 -11.60
N GLY A 26 -3.83 -13.32 -10.80
CA GLY A 26 -4.51 -14.04 -9.73
C GLY A 26 -3.65 -14.31 -8.49
N LEU A 27 -4.28 -14.92 -7.49
CA LEU A 27 -3.64 -15.34 -6.24
C LEU A 27 -2.93 -16.68 -6.48
N ARG A 28 -1.68 -16.80 -6.04
CA ARG A 28 -0.84 -17.97 -6.23
C ARG A 28 0.06 -18.19 -5.01
N ASP A 29 0.03 -19.39 -4.46
CA ASP A 29 0.84 -19.74 -3.29
C ASP A 29 2.33 -19.69 -3.62
N GLU A 30 2.72 -20.10 -4.84
CA GLU A 30 4.11 -20.06 -5.31
C GLU A 30 4.65 -18.61 -5.35
N THR A 31 3.80 -17.63 -5.72
CA THR A 31 4.16 -16.21 -5.64
C THR A 31 4.36 -15.78 -4.20
N GLY A 32 3.48 -16.21 -3.29
CA GLY A 32 3.62 -15.94 -1.85
C GLY A 32 4.92 -16.49 -1.28
N ILE A 33 5.30 -17.71 -1.63
CA ILE A 33 6.56 -18.33 -1.21
C ILE A 33 7.77 -17.53 -1.74
N LYS A 34 7.74 -17.09 -3.01
CA LYS A 34 8.80 -16.23 -3.56
C LYS A 34 8.84 -14.86 -2.90
N VAL A 35 7.68 -14.26 -2.61
CA VAL A 35 7.59 -13.01 -1.83
C VAL A 35 8.29 -13.18 -0.48
N TRP A 36 8.02 -14.27 0.24
CA TRP A 36 8.67 -14.56 1.52
C TRP A 36 10.17 -14.76 1.38
N LYS A 37 10.60 -15.68 0.49
CA LYS A 37 11.99 -16.13 0.42
C LYS A 37 12.94 -15.18 -0.32
N GLU A 38 12.42 -14.37 -1.23
CA GLU A 38 13.22 -13.50 -2.10
C GLU A 38 12.84 -12.02 -1.92
N GLY A 39 11.58 -11.66 -2.16
CA GLY A 39 11.14 -10.27 -2.22
C GLY A 39 11.27 -9.52 -0.90
N LEU A 40 10.86 -10.13 0.22
CA LEU A 40 10.97 -9.51 1.54
C LEU A 40 12.43 -9.31 1.96
N PRO A 41 13.32 -10.31 1.90
CA PRO A 41 14.73 -10.12 2.22
C PRO A 41 15.36 -8.97 1.43
N MET A 42 15.13 -8.89 0.11
CA MET A 42 15.65 -7.80 -0.74
C MET A 42 15.19 -6.41 -0.28
N LEU A 43 13.92 -6.26 0.09
CA LEU A 43 13.39 -4.99 0.59
C LEU A 43 13.91 -4.67 1.99
N LEU A 44 14.00 -5.67 2.87
CA LEU A 44 14.50 -5.50 4.23
C LEU A 44 15.98 -5.07 4.23
N ASP A 45 16.82 -5.69 3.40
CA ASP A 45 18.23 -5.33 3.26
C ASP A 45 18.39 -3.90 2.71
N LEU A 46 17.53 -3.51 1.77
CA LEU A 46 17.48 -2.13 1.29
C LEU A 46 17.09 -1.15 2.42
N TYR A 47 16.11 -1.49 3.23
CA TYR A 47 15.67 -0.64 4.34
C TYR A 47 16.75 -0.52 5.41
N ASP A 48 17.44 -1.60 5.74
CA ASP A 48 18.56 -1.57 6.69
C ASP A 48 19.69 -0.68 6.18
N LYS A 49 20.02 -0.75 4.89
CA LYS A 49 21.05 0.07 4.24
C LYS A 49 20.80 1.58 4.42
N TYR A 50 19.53 2.01 4.44
CA TYR A 50 19.16 3.42 4.56
C TYR A 50 18.57 3.80 5.92
N GLY A 51 18.56 2.90 6.90
CA GLY A 51 17.98 3.12 8.23
C GLY A 51 16.46 3.36 8.19
N VAL A 52 15.76 2.78 7.22
CA VAL A 52 14.32 2.92 7.06
C VAL A 52 13.58 2.00 8.02
N LYS A 53 12.58 2.53 8.72
CA LYS A 53 11.56 1.70 9.40
C LYS A 53 10.25 1.85 8.63
N ALA A 54 9.80 0.74 8.06
CA ALA A 54 8.66 0.65 7.14
C ALA A 54 7.44 0.01 7.81
N THR A 55 6.29 0.05 7.12
CA THR A 55 5.08 -0.66 7.51
C THR A 55 4.78 -1.75 6.47
N PHE A 56 4.45 -2.96 6.95
CA PHE A 56 4.10 -4.10 6.12
C PHE A 56 2.67 -4.53 6.40
N PHE A 57 1.80 -4.40 5.40
CA PHE A 57 0.40 -4.79 5.47
C PHE A 57 0.25 -6.23 4.99
N TYR A 58 -0.16 -7.13 5.86
CA TYR A 58 -0.24 -8.56 5.59
C TYR A 58 -1.65 -9.04 5.33
N ILE A 59 -1.82 -9.89 4.32
CA ILE A 59 -2.98 -10.77 4.19
C ILE A 59 -2.89 -11.82 5.30
N ALA A 60 -3.85 -11.81 6.23
CA ALA A 60 -3.77 -12.61 7.45
C ALA A 60 -3.77 -14.13 7.19
N ASN A 61 -4.53 -14.62 6.20
CA ASN A 61 -4.50 -16.04 5.83
C ASN A 61 -3.13 -16.50 5.32
N PHE A 62 -2.41 -15.64 4.61
CA PHE A 62 -1.05 -15.95 4.16
C PHE A 62 -0.08 -15.96 5.33
N ALA A 63 -0.16 -14.97 6.23
CA ALA A 63 0.64 -14.93 7.43
C ALA A 63 0.38 -16.11 8.39
N LYS A 64 -0.89 -16.58 8.47
CA LYS A 64 -1.25 -17.78 9.26
C LYS A 64 -0.58 -19.05 8.73
N GLN A 65 -0.45 -19.18 7.41
CA GLN A 65 0.23 -20.32 6.79
C GLN A 65 1.75 -20.26 6.94
N HIS A 66 2.31 -19.04 7.01
CA HIS A 66 3.75 -18.77 7.04
C HIS A 66 4.09 -17.73 8.13
N PRO A 67 3.96 -18.06 9.43
CA PRO A 67 4.14 -17.10 10.52
C PRO A 67 5.55 -16.49 10.59
N GLU A 68 6.54 -17.16 10.05
CA GLU A 68 7.95 -16.68 10.00
C GLU A 68 8.08 -15.38 9.19
N ILE A 69 7.18 -15.15 8.22
CA ILE A 69 7.18 -13.93 7.40
C ILE A 69 6.95 -12.65 8.22
N ILE A 70 6.22 -12.75 9.33
CA ILE A 70 6.01 -11.65 10.28
C ILE A 70 7.24 -11.45 11.13
N LYS A 71 7.83 -12.53 11.67
CA LYS A 71 8.97 -12.48 12.60
C LYS A 71 10.18 -11.80 11.97
N ILE A 72 10.57 -12.16 10.74
CA ILE A 72 11.73 -11.57 10.06
C ILE A 72 11.58 -10.05 9.83
N VAL A 73 10.37 -9.56 9.68
CA VAL A 73 10.06 -8.14 9.50
C VAL A 73 10.05 -7.41 10.85
N GLN A 74 9.44 -8.03 11.86
CA GLN A 74 9.35 -7.49 13.22
C GLN A 74 10.73 -7.38 13.89
N GLU A 75 11.58 -8.39 13.77
CA GLU A 75 12.95 -8.42 14.31
C GLU A 75 13.81 -7.26 13.78
N ARG A 76 13.53 -6.77 12.56
CA ARG A 76 14.20 -5.61 11.98
C ARG A 76 13.51 -4.28 12.39
N GLY A 77 12.52 -4.30 13.29
CA GLY A 77 11.86 -3.14 13.88
C GLY A 77 10.86 -2.42 12.97
N HIS A 78 10.36 -3.11 11.94
CA HIS A 78 9.28 -2.61 11.09
C HIS A 78 7.91 -2.81 11.76
N GLU A 79 6.88 -2.16 11.25
CA GLU A 79 5.52 -2.32 11.70
C GLU A 79 4.82 -3.46 10.98
N ILE A 80 4.12 -4.30 11.74
CA ILE A 80 3.17 -5.28 11.24
C ILE A 80 1.79 -4.64 11.20
N ALA A 81 1.14 -4.69 10.04
CA ALA A 81 -0.15 -4.07 9.78
C ALA A 81 -1.07 -5.04 9.00
N CYS A 82 -2.37 -4.75 9.01
CA CYS A 82 -3.40 -5.61 8.43
C CYS A 82 -3.75 -5.21 6.99
N HIS A 83 -3.72 -6.19 6.07
CA HIS A 83 -4.23 -6.06 4.68
C HIS A 83 -5.49 -6.89 4.44
N GLY A 84 -6.28 -7.11 5.50
CA GLY A 84 -7.45 -7.97 5.48
C GLY A 84 -7.13 -9.45 5.62
N LEU A 85 -8.19 -10.27 5.58
CA LEU A 85 -8.10 -11.72 5.76
C LEU A 85 -7.65 -12.40 4.46
N THR A 86 -8.12 -11.89 3.33
CA THR A 86 -7.86 -12.42 1.97
C THR A 86 -7.87 -11.30 0.93
N HIS A 87 -7.21 -11.52 -0.22
CA HIS A 87 -7.21 -10.60 -1.37
C HIS A 87 -8.21 -11.01 -2.47
N ARG A 88 -9.24 -11.78 -2.14
CA ARG A 88 -10.26 -12.21 -3.09
C ARG A 88 -11.19 -11.05 -3.48
N HIS A 89 -11.59 -11.01 -4.75
CA HIS A 89 -12.45 -9.93 -5.29
C HIS A 89 -13.86 -9.92 -4.70
N ASP A 90 -14.40 -11.09 -4.39
CA ASP A 90 -15.73 -11.29 -3.76
C ASP A 90 -15.73 -10.95 -2.26
N LYS A 91 -14.55 -10.76 -1.67
CA LYS A 91 -14.33 -10.35 -0.29
C LYS A 91 -13.62 -8.99 -0.20
N ALA A 92 -13.83 -8.13 -1.18
CA ALA A 92 -13.31 -6.76 -1.15
C ALA A 92 -14.23 -5.85 -0.31
N PHE A 93 -13.65 -4.90 0.42
CA PHE A 93 -14.39 -4.05 1.36
C PHE A 93 -15.43 -3.12 0.70
N ASP A 94 -15.36 -2.89 -0.60
CA ASP A 94 -16.37 -2.11 -1.32
C ASP A 94 -17.62 -2.92 -1.72
N VAL A 95 -17.60 -4.25 -1.55
CA VAL A 95 -18.74 -5.13 -1.84
C VAL A 95 -19.31 -5.83 -0.61
N MET A 96 -18.53 -5.99 0.47
CA MET A 96 -18.99 -6.60 1.71
C MET A 96 -19.88 -5.63 2.50
N PRO A 97 -21.00 -6.08 3.11
CA PRO A 97 -21.77 -5.32 4.08
C PRO A 97 -20.99 -5.18 5.40
N PHE A 98 -21.48 -4.31 6.29
CA PHE A 98 -20.82 -3.97 7.54
C PHE A 98 -20.45 -5.18 8.41
N GLU A 99 -21.39 -6.07 8.66
CA GLU A 99 -21.18 -7.23 9.54
C GLU A 99 -20.09 -8.16 9.00
N GLU A 100 -20.06 -8.36 7.69
CA GLU A 100 -19.04 -9.18 7.04
C GLU A 100 -17.66 -8.49 7.09
N GLN A 101 -17.61 -7.16 6.91
CA GLN A 101 -16.36 -6.41 7.07
C GLN A 101 -15.83 -6.50 8.49
N LEU A 102 -16.69 -6.37 9.49
CA LEU A 102 -16.31 -6.43 10.92
C LEU A 102 -15.75 -7.82 11.27
N GLU A 103 -16.42 -8.90 10.86
CA GLU A 103 -15.94 -10.26 11.07
C GLU A 103 -14.59 -10.49 10.39
N HIS A 104 -14.45 -10.05 9.13
CA HIS A 104 -13.24 -10.16 8.33
C HIS A 104 -12.06 -9.42 8.97
N LEU A 105 -12.28 -8.19 9.45
CA LEU A 105 -11.28 -7.36 10.12
C LEU A 105 -10.87 -7.92 11.48
N SER A 106 -11.84 -8.30 12.31
CA SER A 106 -11.60 -8.84 13.64
C SER A 106 -10.82 -10.15 13.57
N THR A 107 -11.19 -11.03 12.63
CA THR A 107 -10.48 -12.30 12.39
C THR A 107 -9.06 -12.06 11.90
N ALA A 108 -8.88 -11.16 10.92
CA ALA A 108 -7.57 -10.85 10.39
C ALA A 108 -6.65 -10.21 11.46
N LYS A 109 -7.16 -9.26 12.22
CA LYS A 109 -6.43 -8.60 13.31
C LYS A 109 -5.98 -9.62 14.35
N LYS A 110 -6.89 -10.47 14.83
CA LYS A 110 -6.57 -11.51 15.80
C LYS A 110 -5.47 -12.45 15.32
N ILE A 111 -5.55 -12.95 14.08
CA ILE A 111 -4.51 -13.82 13.51
C ILE A 111 -3.15 -13.13 13.52
N LEU A 112 -3.08 -11.88 13.08
CA LEU A 112 -1.83 -11.15 13.00
C LEU A 112 -1.25 -10.83 14.39
N GLU A 113 -2.10 -10.47 15.36
CA GLU A 113 -1.70 -10.23 16.75
C GLU A 113 -1.22 -11.50 17.46
N ASP A 114 -1.90 -12.63 17.24
CA ASP A 114 -1.49 -13.93 17.79
C ASP A 114 -0.09 -14.35 17.28
N ILE A 115 0.27 -13.98 16.03
CA ILE A 115 1.59 -14.29 15.45
C ILE A 115 2.65 -13.26 15.89
N ALA A 116 2.30 -11.97 15.84
CA ALA A 116 3.24 -10.88 16.11
C ALA A 116 3.52 -10.70 17.62
N GLY A 117 2.60 -11.10 18.49
CA GLY A 117 2.68 -10.85 19.93
C GLY A 117 2.56 -9.37 20.32
N GLU A 118 2.08 -8.53 19.39
CA GLU A 118 1.85 -7.09 19.61
C GLU A 118 0.53 -6.63 18.98
N GLU A 119 0.00 -5.49 19.44
CA GLU A 119 -1.23 -4.91 18.90
C GLU A 119 -1.04 -4.47 17.43
N VAL A 120 -1.94 -4.89 16.54
CA VAL A 120 -2.00 -4.48 15.14
C VAL A 120 -2.99 -3.34 14.98
N VAL A 121 -2.48 -2.14 14.79
CA VAL A 121 -3.29 -0.90 14.84
C VAL A 121 -3.53 -0.26 13.48
N SER A 122 -2.79 -0.66 12.44
CA SER A 122 -2.84 -0.07 11.10
C SER A 122 -3.49 -1.02 10.11
N PHE A 123 -4.31 -0.48 9.21
CA PHE A 123 -5.01 -1.21 8.16
C PHE A 123 -4.81 -0.57 6.79
N ARG A 124 -4.84 -1.39 5.76
CA ARG A 124 -5.00 -0.99 4.36
C ARG A 124 -5.88 -1.99 3.64
N ALA A 125 -6.91 -1.48 2.95
CA ALA A 125 -7.81 -2.32 2.19
C ALA A 125 -7.13 -2.94 0.95
N PRO A 126 -7.33 -4.23 0.67
CA PRO A 126 -6.91 -4.86 -0.59
C PRO A 126 -7.38 -4.07 -1.81
N ALA A 127 -6.44 -3.81 -2.74
CA ALA A 127 -6.63 -2.98 -3.92
C ALA A 127 -7.16 -1.55 -3.61
N LEU A 128 -7.02 -1.06 -2.37
CA LEU A 128 -7.55 0.22 -1.89
C LEU A 128 -9.08 0.33 -2.15
N ARG A 129 -9.83 -0.75 -1.95
CA ARG A 129 -11.28 -0.81 -2.19
C ARG A 129 -12.02 -0.72 -0.85
N VAL A 130 -12.76 0.36 -0.65
CA VAL A 130 -13.53 0.65 0.58
C VAL A 130 -14.91 1.19 0.23
N ASN A 131 -15.86 1.08 1.17
CA ASN A 131 -17.19 1.68 1.07
C ASN A 131 -17.52 2.52 2.34
N PHE A 132 -18.77 2.94 2.50
CA PHE A 132 -19.21 3.78 3.62
C PHE A 132 -19.33 3.04 4.95
N ASP A 133 -19.35 1.69 4.93
CA ASP A 133 -19.36 0.85 6.14
C ASP A 133 -17.96 0.64 6.70
N THR A 134 -16.93 0.75 5.84
CA THR A 134 -15.53 0.48 6.21
C THR A 134 -15.04 1.31 7.40
N PRO A 135 -15.29 2.64 7.50
CA PRO A 135 -14.84 3.41 8.66
C PRO A 135 -15.39 2.86 9.98
N LYS A 136 -16.69 2.55 10.01
CA LYS A 136 -17.35 1.99 11.19
C LYS A 136 -16.79 0.61 11.56
N ALA A 137 -16.59 -0.26 10.58
CA ALA A 137 -16.02 -1.59 10.79
C ALA A 137 -14.58 -1.53 11.33
N LEU A 138 -13.75 -0.58 10.84
CA LEU A 138 -12.40 -0.36 11.36
C LEU A 138 -12.41 0.13 12.82
N ILE A 139 -13.31 1.04 13.17
CA ILE A 139 -13.46 1.56 14.54
C ILE A 139 -13.86 0.42 15.49
N GLU A 140 -14.88 -0.36 15.14
CA GLU A 140 -15.37 -1.46 15.98
C GLU A 140 -14.36 -2.62 16.08
N ALA A 141 -13.57 -2.87 15.02
CA ALA A 141 -12.45 -3.81 15.08
C ALA A 141 -11.22 -3.29 15.84
N GLY A 142 -11.23 -2.03 16.31
CA GLY A 142 -10.17 -1.45 17.14
C GLY A 142 -8.91 -1.04 16.37
N PHE A 143 -9.01 -0.71 15.05
CA PHE A 143 -7.92 -0.08 14.33
C PHE A 143 -7.83 1.41 14.67
N LYS A 144 -6.61 1.96 14.56
CA LYS A 144 -6.30 3.37 14.85
C LYS A 144 -5.85 4.13 13.61
N TYR A 145 -5.31 3.42 12.63
CA TYR A 145 -4.78 3.99 11.38
C TYR A 145 -5.37 3.27 10.17
N ASP A 146 -5.67 4.04 9.13
CA ASP A 146 -6.00 3.53 7.80
C ASP A 146 -5.06 4.13 6.76
N SER A 147 -4.84 3.40 5.68
CA SER A 147 -4.04 3.86 4.55
C SER A 147 -4.64 3.39 3.22
N SER A 148 -5.96 3.50 3.10
CA SER A 148 -6.70 2.99 1.93
C SER A 148 -7.05 4.08 0.91
N VAL A 149 -6.82 5.36 1.21
CA VAL A 149 -7.17 6.48 0.34
C VAL A 149 -5.95 6.94 -0.48
N ALA A 150 -6.14 7.13 -1.79
CA ALA A 150 -5.15 7.75 -2.68
C ALA A 150 -5.76 9.04 -3.27
N PRO A 151 -5.50 10.23 -2.68
CA PRO A 151 -6.15 11.49 -3.04
C PRO A 151 -5.84 11.92 -4.47
N GLN A 152 -6.80 12.59 -5.13
CA GLN A 152 -6.63 13.15 -6.49
C GLN A 152 -6.21 12.13 -7.56
N ARG A 153 -6.50 10.86 -7.34
CA ARG A 153 -6.20 9.80 -8.29
C ARG A 153 -7.08 9.89 -9.52
N MET A 154 -6.46 10.07 -10.68
CA MET A 154 -7.14 10.13 -11.99
C MET A 154 -6.90 8.88 -12.83
N ASP A 155 -6.18 7.89 -12.33
CA ASP A 155 -5.85 6.66 -13.06
C ASP A 155 -7.02 5.64 -13.12
N MET A 156 -8.23 6.10 -13.30
CA MET A 156 -9.43 5.26 -13.43
C MET A 156 -9.23 4.10 -14.43
N PHE A 157 -8.34 4.29 -15.39
CA PHE A 157 -7.96 3.30 -16.39
C PHE A 157 -7.10 2.17 -15.80
N MET A 158 -6.21 2.46 -14.86
CA MET A 158 -5.28 1.47 -14.27
C MET A 158 -5.90 0.69 -13.10
N SER A 159 -6.97 1.17 -12.51
CA SER A 159 -7.63 0.58 -11.34
C SER A 159 -9.07 0.19 -11.60
N LEU A 160 -9.30 -0.70 -12.55
CA LEU A 160 -10.64 -1.20 -12.85
C LEU A 160 -11.38 -1.65 -11.57
N GLY A 161 -12.59 -1.11 -11.37
CA GLY A 161 -13.62 -1.78 -10.61
C GLY A 161 -14.27 -1.07 -9.44
N SER A 162 -13.82 0.08 -8.97
CA SER A 162 -14.55 0.75 -7.89
C SER A 162 -15.05 2.14 -8.31
N LYS A 163 -16.37 2.29 -8.44
CA LYS A 163 -17.05 3.60 -8.63
C LYS A 163 -16.80 4.54 -7.43
N ASN A 164 -16.53 3.98 -6.27
CA ASN A 164 -16.33 4.72 -5.01
C ASN A 164 -15.04 5.53 -4.98
N LYS A 165 -14.05 5.22 -5.84
CA LYS A 165 -12.78 5.97 -5.92
C LYS A 165 -12.94 7.42 -6.42
N MET A 166 -14.07 7.80 -7.04
CA MET A 166 -14.36 9.19 -7.37
C MET A 166 -14.43 10.10 -6.13
N GLN A 167 -14.75 9.56 -4.97
CA GLN A 167 -14.77 10.29 -3.71
C GLN A 167 -13.39 10.81 -3.28
N TRP A 168 -12.31 10.20 -3.80
CA TRP A 168 -10.94 10.56 -3.46
C TRP A 168 -10.46 11.86 -4.11
N PHE A 169 -11.19 12.39 -5.09
CA PHE A 169 -10.86 13.68 -5.72
C PHE A 169 -10.77 14.82 -4.71
N GLY A 170 -11.66 14.84 -3.72
CA GLY A 170 -11.67 15.84 -2.66
C GLY A 170 -11.05 15.38 -1.35
N ALA A 171 -10.35 14.23 -1.32
CA ALA A 171 -9.72 13.74 -0.11
C ALA A 171 -8.48 14.58 0.26
N PRO A 172 -8.20 14.77 1.57
CA PRO A 172 -6.98 15.44 2.01
C PRO A 172 -5.73 14.70 1.54
N ARG A 173 -4.68 15.45 1.21
CA ARG A 173 -3.40 14.92 0.69
C ARG A 173 -2.37 14.62 1.76
N THR A 174 -2.69 14.91 3.01
CA THR A 174 -1.81 14.76 4.18
C THR A 174 -2.56 13.97 5.22
N PRO A 175 -1.90 13.34 6.19
CA PRO A 175 -2.56 12.60 7.26
C PRO A 175 -3.65 13.44 7.95
N TYR A 176 -4.78 12.84 8.26
CA TYR A 176 -5.94 13.50 8.87
C TYR A 176 -6.79 12.53 9.69
N VAL A 177 -7.51 13.07 10.67
CA VAL A 177 -8.59 12.35 11.36
C VAL A 177 -9.77 12.21 10.39
N THR A 178 -10.28 10.97 10.24
CA THR A 178 -11.34 10.67 9.28
C THR A 178 -12.73 10.97 9.84
N SER A 179 -13.72 11.04 8.95
CA SER A 179 -15.12 10.91 9.34
C SER A 179 -15.46 9.45 9.61
N SER A 180 -16.30 9.20 10.61
CA SER A 180 -16.85 7.88 10.92
C SER A 180 -17.74 7.29 9.81
N ARG A 181 -18.07 8.08 8.76
CA ARG A 181 -18.91 7.66 7.62
C ARG A 181 -18.14 7.59 6.29
N ASN A 182 -16.96 8.20 6.20
CA ASN A 182 -16.22 8.25 4.95
C ASN A 182 -14.73 8.47 5.20
N LEU A 183 -13.89 7.47 4.89
CA LEU A 183 -12.44 7.56 5.04
C LEU A 183 -11.82 8.71 4.24
N ALA A 184 -12.41 9.09 3.10
CA ALA A 184 -11.91 10.17 2.25
C ALA A 184 -12.29 11.60 2.74
N ARG A 185 -12.84 11.74 3.93
CA ARG A 185 -13.28 13.03 4.50
C ARG A 185 -12.72 13.23 5.90
N LYS A 186 -12.34 14.47 6.21
CA LYS A 186 -12.02 14.87 7.58
C LYS A 186 -13.24 14.77 8.48
N GLY A 187 -13.02 14.43 9.73
CA GLY A 187 -14.06 14.34 10.76
C GLY A 187 -13.46 14.20 12.14
N ASP A 188 -14.12 13.46 12.99
CA ASP A 188 -13.87 13.32 14.41
C ASP A 188 -13.78 11.84 14.85
N SER A 189 -13.58 10.92 13.94
CA SER A 189 -13.44 9.50 14.27
C SER A 189 -12.11 9.22 14.98
N PRO A 190 -11.95 8.08 15.66
CA PRO A 190 -10.68 7.69 16.24
C PRO A 190 -9.65 7.20 15.19
N ILE A 191 -9.99 7.20 13.90
CA ILE A 191 -9.12 6.71 12.81
C ILE A 191 -8.33 7.87 12.20
N ILE A 192 -7.02 7.67 12.08
CA ILE A 192 -6.14 8.53 11.30
C ILE A 192 -5.91 7.90 9.93
N GLU A 193 -6.33 8.59 8.89
CA GLU A 193 -5.93 8.24 7.52
C GLU A 193 -4.53 8.75 7.23
N VAL A 194 -3.67 7.86 6.74
CA VAL A 194 -2.36 8.20 6.18
C VAL A 194 -2.40 7.89 4.69
N PRO A 195 -2.82 8.86 3.86
CA PRO A 195 -3.12 8.58 2.47
C PRO A 195 -1.89 8.12 1.67
N VAL A 196 -2.08 7.21 0.73
CA VAL A 196 -1.06 6.91 -0.28
C VAL A 196 -0.81 8.18 -1.09
N SER A 197 0.42 8.67 -1.11
CA SER A 197 0.74 9.92 -1.80
C SER A 197 0.38 9.84 -3.28
N SER A 198 -0.14 10.94 -3.81
CA SER A 198 -0.63 10.99 -5.17
C SER A 198 -0.52 12.42 -5.72
N PHE A 199 -0.24 12.55 -7.00
CA PHE A 199 -0.32 13.81 -7.75
C PHE A 199 -0.78 13.46 -9.16
N VAL A 200 -2.11 13.52 -9.42
CA VAL A 200 -2.78 13.03 -10.64
C VAL A 200 -2.76 11.49 -10.73
N VAL A 201 -1.61 10.87 -10.53
CA VAL A 201 -1.46 9.41 -10.42
C VAL A 201 -0.88 9.06 -9.06
N PRO A 202 -1.14 7.85 -8.55
CA PRO A 202 -0.63 7.44 -7.25
C PRO A 202 0.90 7.24 -7.30
N TYR A 203 1.57 7.62 -6.22
CA TYR A 203 3.00 7.44 -6.02
C TYR A 203 3.28 6.05 -5.44
N ILE A 204 3.33 5.07 -6.34
CA ILE A 204 3.40 3.64 -6.02
C ILE A 204 4.39 2.89 -6.92
N GLY A 205 4.83 1.71 -6.48
CA GLY A 205 5.77 0.85 -7.17
C GLY A 205 5.37 0.53 -8.61
N THR A 206 4.13 0.17 -8.86
CA THR A 206 3.62 -0.09 -10.21
C THR A 206 3.84 1.10 -11.15
N PHE A 207 3.52 2.33 -10.70
CA PHE A 207 3.71 3.52 -11.52
C PHE A 207 5.20 3.87 -11.71
N MET A 208 5.99 3.71 -10.64
CA MET A 208 7.46 3.83 -10.69
C MET A 208 8.07 2.94 -11.78
N ARG A 209 7.63 1.68 -11.88
CA ARG A 209 8.13 0.72 -12.87
C ARG A 209 7.65 0.99 -14.29
N VAL A 210 6.38 1.40 -14.43
CA VAL A 210 5.76 1.66 -15.74
C VAL A 210 6.33 2.91 -16.37
N SER A 211 6.54 3.97 -15.61
CA SER A 211 7.02 5.27 -16.07
C SER A 211 7.98 5.95 -15.09
N PRO A 212 9.25 5.50 -15.03
CA PRO A 212 10.22 6.01 -14.05
C PRO A 212 10.45 7.53 -14.15
N THR A 213 10.42 8.08 -15.36
CA THR A 213 10.62 9.52 -15.59
C THR A 213 9.50 10.36 -15.01
N ILE A 214 8.23 9.98 -15.27
CA ILE A 214 7.07 10.69 -14.73
C ILE A 214 7.02 10.51 -13.20
N ASN A 215 7.33 9.32 -12.69
CA ASN A 215 7.41 9.07 -11.24
C ASN A 215 8.47 9.97 -10.58
N SER A 216 9.63 10.18 -11.22
CA SER A 216 10.65 11.12 -10.73
C SER A 216 10.16 12.56 -10.69
N LEU A 217 9.36 12.99 -11.65
CA LEU A 217 8.73 14.32 -11.64
C LEU A 217 7.74 14.44 -10.48
N ILE A 218 6.85 13.46 -10.31
CA ILE A 218 5.88 13.42 -9.21
C ILE A 218 6.60 13.49 -7.86
N ARG A 219 7.65 12.70 -7.66
CA ARG A 219 8.48 12.72 -6.46
C ARG A 219 9.03 14.12 -6.16
N ARG A 220 9.49 14.86 -7.17
CA ARG A 220 9.96 16.24 -7.01
C ARG A 220 8.84 17.20 -6.62
N LEU A 221 7.67 17.07 -7.22
CA LEU A 221 6.49 17.87 -6.88
C LEU A 221 6.03 17.59 -5.44
N LEU A 222 5.97 16.32 -5.04
CA LEU A 222 5.67 15.92 -3.67
C LEU A 222 6.71 16.49 -2.67
N HIS A 223 8.00 16.50 -3.05
CA HIS A 223 9.03 17.13 -2.23
C HIS A 223 8.79 18.64 -2.06
N LEU A 224 8.44 19.36 -3.13
CA LEU A 224 8.13 20.78 -3.04
C LEU A 224 6.93 21.06 -2.15
N GLU A 225 5.92 20.18 -2.18
CA GLU A 225 4.71 20.29 -1.34
C GLU A 225 5.01 20.01 0.15
N THR A 226 5.92 19.10 0.45
CA THR A 226 6.09 18.57 1.81
C THR A 226 7.37 19.04 2.52
N LYS A 227 8.32 19.65 1.81
CA LYS A 227 9.53 20.17 2.41
C LYS A 227 9.21 21.26 3.45
N ASN A 228 9.88 21.21 4.59
CA ASN A 228 9.68 22.12 5.71
C ASN A 228 8.26 22.11 6.30
N THR A 229 7.57 20.99 6.20
CA THR A 229 6.23 20.78 6.77
C THR A 229 6.20 19.48 7.56
N ASP A 230 5.16 19.27 8.37
CA ASP A 230 4.90 17.99 9.07
C ASP A 230 4.11 17.00 8.20
N LYS A 231 3.98 17.28 6.90
CA LYS A 231 3.29 16.40 5.95
C LYS A 231 4.11 15.13 5.71
N ALA A 232 3.43 13.99 5.70
CA ALA A 232 4.06 12.71 5.39
C ALA A 232 3.92 12.37 3.90
N ILE A 233 5.00 11.84 3.33
CA ILE A 233 4.96 11.09 2.08
C ILE A 233 4.67 9.63 2.43
N ASN A 234 3.78 8.99 1.68
CA ASN A 234 3.49 7.57 1.79
C ASN A 234 3.66 6.91 0.42
N PHE A 235 4.70 6.11 0.27
CA PHE A 235 5.00 5.34 -0.94
C PHE A 235 4.61 3.89 -0.74
N LEU A 236 3.82 3.35 -1.66
CA LEU A 236 3.36 1.97 -1.64
C LEU A 236 4.13 1.14 -2.66
N ILE A 237 4.71 0.02 -2.23
CA ILE A 237 5.29 -1.02 -3.09
C ILE A 237 4.84 -2.41 -2.61
N HIS A 238 4.86 -3.39 -3.53
CA HIS A 238 4.59 -4.78 -3.17
C HIS A 238 5.89 -5.60 -3.30
N PRO A 239 6.19 -6.51 -2.37
CA PRO A 239 7.35 -7.39 -2.49
C PRO A 239 7.34 -8.27 -3.74
N ASN A 240 6.14 -8.58 -4.30
CA ASN A 240 6.01 -9.28 -5.58
C ASN A 240 6.48 -8.46 -6.79
N GLU A 241 6.75 -7.17 -6.65
CA GLU A 241 7.31 -6.33 -7.70
C GLU A 241 8.81 -6.54 -7.87
N VAL A 242 9.52 -6.96 -6.81
CA VAL A 242 10.98 -7.14 -6.81
C VAL A 242 11.42 -8.59 -7.03
N ILE A 243 10.49 -9.52 -7.22
CA ILE A 243 10.79 -10.92 -7.56
C ILE A 243 10.67 -11.16 -9.07
N THR A 244 11.30 -12.24 -9.54
CA THR A 244 11.17 -12.72 -10.92
C THR A 244 10.34 -14.01 -10.94
N GLU A 245 9.26 -14.02 -11.70
CA GLU A 245 8.42 -15.22 -11.89
C GLU A 245 8.53 -15.72 -13.33
N GLU A 246 8.45 -17.04 -13.49
CA GLU A 246 8.27 -17.64 -14.81
C GLU A 246 6.93 -17.25 -15.42
N ASN A 247 6.94 -16.86 -16.68
CA ASN A 247 5.71 -16.60 -17.41
C ASN A 247 5.12 -17.93 -17.94
N LEU A 248 4.06 -18.38 -17.32
CA LEU A 248 3.34 -19.61 -17.71
C LEU A 248 2.52 -19.43 -18.98
N ASN A 249 2.60 -18.26 -19.65
CA ASN A 249 1.87 -17.94 -20.88
C ASN A 249 0.35 -18.13 -20.76
N LEU A 250 -0.20 -17.95 -19.56
CA LEU A 250 -1.63 -18.07 -19.30
C LEU A 250 -2.41 -17.03 -20.10
N LYS A 251 -3.47 -17.46 -20.76
CA LYS A 251 -4.36 -16.57 -21.53
C LYS A 251 -4.91 -15.48 -20.58
N THR A 252 -4.82 -14.23 -21.02
CA THR A 252 -5.41 -13.10 -20.29
C THR A 252 -6.93 -13.30 -20.23
N GLN A 253 -7.47 -13.46 -19.03
CA GLN A 253 -8.91 -13.54 -18.85
C GLN A 253 -9.56 -12.22 -19.30
N ARG A 254 -10.54 -12.34 -20.21
CA ARG A 254 -11.33 -11.20 -20.64
C ARG A 254 -12.27 -10.79 -19.51
N ARG A 255 -12.08 -9.58 -18.99
CA ARG A 255 -12.95 -8.97 -17.97
C ARG A 255 -13.85 -7.90 -18.57
N ALA A 256 -13.36 -7.21 -19.60
CA ALA A 256 -14.13 -6.18 -20.28
C ALA A 256 -15.20 -6.77 -21.21
N SER A 257 -16.38 -6.16 -21.21
CA SER A 257 -17.52 -6.56 -22.05
C SER A 257 -17.25 -6.31 -23.54
N SER A 258 -16.55 -5.23 -23.89
CA SER A 258 -16.20 -4.89 -25.27
C SER A 258 -14.80 -5.42 -25.66
N TYR A 259 -14.57 -5.64 -26.97
CA TYR A 259 -13.26 -6.09 -27.48
C TYR A 259 -12.19 -5.01 -27.32
N ILE A 260 -12.52 -3.75 -27.58
CA ILE A 260 -11.61 -2.61 -27.36
C ILE A 260 -11.26 -2.48 -25.86
N GLY A 261 -12.24 -2.63 -24.98
CA GLY A 261 -12.03 -2.66 -23.54
C GLY A 261 -11.09 -3.79 -23.12
N TYR A 262 -11.23 -4.99 -23.70
CA TYR A 262 -10.32 -6.12 -23.49
C TYR A 262 -8.88 -5.78 -23.89
N LEU A 263 -8.68 -5.24 -25.10
CA LEU A 263 -7.33 -4.89 -25.58
C LEU A 263 -6.67 -3.82 -24.68
N LEU A 264 -7.41 -2.79 -24.29
CA LEU A 264 -6.89 -1.70 -23.49
C LEU A 264 -6.75 -2.06 -22.01
N SER A 265 -7.82 -2.58 -21.41
CA SER A 265 -7.90 -2.78 -19.96
C SER A 265 -7.31 -4.10 -19.49
N ASP A 266 -7.35 -5.16 -20.32
CA ASP A 266 -6.84 -6.45 -19.91
C ASP A 266 -5.44 -6.72 -20.51
N VAL A 267 -5.25 -6.58 -21.83
CA VAL A 267 -3.99 -6.93 -22.48
C VAL A 267 -2.92 -5.85 -22.26
N LEU A 268 -3.20 -4.59 -22.62
CA LEU A 268 -2.22 -3.51 -22.52
C LEU A 268 -1.82 -3.26 -21.06
N ARG A 269 -2.80 -3.23 -20.16
CA ARG A 269 -2.56 -3.08 -18.72
C ARG A 269 -1.68 -4.19 -18.16
N ARG A 270 -1.90 -5.46 -18.53
CA ARG A 270 -1.06 -6.59 -18.11
C ARG A 270 0.37 -6.39 -18.57
N ARG A 271 0.59 -6.04 -19.86
CA ARG A 271 1.92 -5.76 -20.40
C ARG A 271 2.63 -4.63 -19.66
N LEU A 272 1.91 -3.54 -19.37
CA LEU A 272 2.47 -2.41 -18.63
C LEU A 272 2.87 -2.82 -17.20
N LYS A 273 2.03 -3.58 -16.50
CA LYS A 273 2.34 -4.03 -15.14
C LYS A 273 3.55 -4.96 -15.07
N GLN A 274 3.88 -5.67 -16.15
CA GLN A 274 5.04 -6.56 -16.21
C GLN A 274 6.38 -5.85 -16.51
N LYS A 275 6.37 -4.53 -16.77
CA LYS A 275 7.61 -3.78 -17.02
C LYS A 275 8.45 -3.66 -15.75
N ASN A 276 9.76 -3.77 -15.94
CA ASN A 276 10.78 -3.50 -14.91
C ASN A 276 10.49 -4.20 -13.57
N LEU A 277 10.15 -5.49 -13.60
CA LEU A 277 10.00 -6.36 -12.42
C LEU A 277 11.36 -6.87 -11.94
N GLY A 278 11.40 -7.50 -10.76
CA GLY A 278 12.60 -8.11 -10.22
C GLY A 278 13.66 -7.06 -9.85
N GLN A 279 14.89 -7.31 -10.26
CA GLN A 279 16.04 -6.47 -9.95
C GLN A 279 15.88 -5.02 -10.45
N ASP A 280 15.24 -4.81 -11.62
CA ASP A 280 14.97 -3.47 -12.13
C ASP A 280 14.04 -2.68 -11.20
N ALA A 281 13.00 -3.32 -10.66
CA ALA A 281 12.13 -2.70 -9.67
C ALA A 281 12.88 -2.32 -8.39
N LEU A 282 13.76 -3.20 -7.91
CA LEU A 282 14.58 -2.95 -6.71
C LEU A 282 15.51 -1.74 -6.92
N ILE A 283 16.19 -1.66 -8.08
CA ILE A 283 17.05 -0.52 -8.43
C ILE A 283 16.26 0.79 -8.51
N LEU A 284 15.06 0.74 -9.11
CA LEU A 284 14.18 1.92 -9.18
C LEU A 284 13.70 2.33 -7.79
N PHE A 285 13.33 1.38 -6.96
CA PHE A 285 12.87 1.64 -5.60
C PHE A 285 14.01 2.18 -4.72
N GLU A 286 15.21 1.66 -4.85
CA GLU A 286 16.38 2.21 -4.16
C GLU A 286 16.58 3.70 -4.47
N LYS A 287 16.37 4.13 -5.72
CA LYS A 287 16.44 5.55 -6.10
C LYS A 287 15.37 6.39 -5.40
N GLU A 288 14.18 5.82 -5.13
CA GLU A 288 13.13 6.48 -4.36
C GLU A 288 13.56 6.68 -2.90
N VAL A 289 13.97 5.61 -2.23
CA VAL A 289 14.43 5.66 -0.83
C VAL A 289 15.62 6.61 -0.68
N GLN A 290 16.61 6.49 -1.58
CA GLN A 290 17.80 7.35 -1.58
C GLN A 290 17.47 8.83 -1.77
N PHE A 291 16.49 9.16 -2.61
CA PHE A 291 16.05 10.53 -2.79
C PHE A 291 15.53 11.15 -1.49
N TRP A 292 14.61 10.45 -0.79
CA TRP A 292 14.04 10.95 0.46
C TRP A 292 15.09 11.03 1.57
N ALA A 293 15.98 10.03 1.67
CA ALA A 293 17.11 10.05 2.60
C ALA A 293 18.03 11.27 2.37
N ARG A 294 18.44 11.50 1.10
CA ARG A 294 19.30 12.66 0.73
C ARG A 294 18.61 14.01 0.96
N LYS A 295 17.28 14.06 0.86
CA LYS A 295 16.49 15.26 1.18
C LYS A 295 16.29 15.46 2.69
N GLY A 296 16.81 14.54 3.51
CA GLY A 296 16.77 14.62 4.97
C GLY A 296 15.40 14.30 5.58
N TYR A 297 14.55 13.55 4.89
CA TYR A 297 13.29 13.08 5.45
C TYR A 297 13.55 12.03 6.53
N THR A 298 12.74 12.08 7.58
CA THR A 298 12.73 11.03 8.61
C THR A 298 11.77 9.94 8.19
N PHE A 299 12.27 8.70 8.11
CA PHE A 299 11.41 7.56 7.83
C PHE A 299 10.60 7.17 9.06
N LYS A 300 9.29 7.02 8.89
CA LYS A 300 8.34 6.65 9.95
C LYS A 300 7.44 5.52 9.51
N ARG A 301 7.05 4.68 10.48
CA ARG A 301 5.98 3.71 10.30
C ARG A 301 4.63 4.43 10.34
N ILE A 302 3.58 3.82 9.81
CA ILE A 302 2.22 4.39 9.82
C ILE A 302 1.78 4.67 11.27
N LYS A 303 2.00 3.73 12.20
CA LYS A 303 1.65 3.89 13.63
C LYS A 303 2.40 5.04 14.35
N ASP A 304 3.46 5.57 13.77
CA ASP A 304 4.23 6.68 14.35
C ASP A 304 3.80 8.07 13.85
N ILE A 305 2.87 8.12 12.89
CA ILE A 305 2.31 9.38 12.39
C ILE A 305 1.36 9.98 13.42
N ARG A 306 1.45 11.29 13.60
CA ARG A 306 0.54 12.05 14.46
C ARG A 306 -0.10 13.15 13.61
N VAL A 307 -1.35 13.44 13.91
CA VAL A 307 -2.11 14.54 13.33
C VAL A 307 -2.27 15.58 14.43
N GLY A 308 -1.80 16.79 14.19
CA GLY A 308 -1.94 17.93 15.09
C GLY A 308 -3.31 18.59 14.97
#